data_28c54837cecc070c9ef6ddbde5b8a697
#
_entry.id   28c54837cecc070c9ef6ddbde5b8a697
#
_cell.length_a   1.000
_cell.length_b   1.000
_cell.length_c   1.000
_cell.angle_alpha   90.00
_cell.angle_beta   90.00
_cell.angle_gamma   90.00
#
_symmetry.space_group_name_H-M   'P 1'
#
loop_
_entity.id
_entity.type
_entity.pdbx_description
1 polymer ?
#
loop_
_entity_poly.entity_id
_entity_poly.type
_entity_poly.pdbx_seq_one_letter_code
_entity_poly.pdbx_strand_id
1 'polypeptide(L)'
;MNNFTFHNPTRLLFGKGMIEKLSTAIPMVHRIMITFGGGSVKQNGVYDQVIKALKDRDYIEFWGIEPNPTIETLREAIQIAKGKQVDFLLGVGGGSVIDGTKLISAGIQYDGDPWELVQKGYYYHTVPMGTVLTLPATGS
;
A
#
# COMPACT_ATOMS: atom_id res chain seq x y z
N MET A 1 -3.09 -12.40 -35.59
CA MET A 1 -2.89 -11.88 -34.22
C MET A 1 -2.39 -10.45 -34.28
N ASN A 2 -3.04 -9.57 -33.54
CA ASN A 2 -2.59 -8.19 -33.50
C ASN A 2 -1.31 -8.05 -32.69
N ASN A 3 -0.43 -7.17 -33.10
CA ASN A 3 0.78 -6.87 -32.34
C ASN A 3 0.40 -6.11 -31.07
N PHE A 4 1.09 -6.43 -29.98
CA PHE A 4 0.93 -5.69 -28.74
C PHE A 4 2.23 -5.68 -27.96
N THR A 5 2.39 -4.70 -27.09
CA THR A 5 3.50 -4.63 -26.16
C THR A 5 2.93 -4.62 -24.74
N PHE A 6 3.48 -5.47 -23.90
CA PHE A 6 3.16 -5.53 -22.47
C PHE A 6 4.39 -5.17 -21.65
N HIS A 7 4.22 -4.22 -20.75
CA HIS A 7 5.28 -3.82 -19.83
C HIS A 7 4.67 -3.63 -18.44
N ASN A 8 5.19 -4.36 -17.46
CA ASN A 8 4.80 -4.22 -16.07
C ASN A 8 6.05 -3.98 -15.22
N PRO A 9 6.25 -2.75 -14.71
CA PRO A 9 7.44 -2.44 -13.93
C PRO A 9 7.39 -2.97 -12.49
N THR A 10 6.29 -3.65 -12.11
CA THR A 10 6.15 -4.20 -10.76
C THR A 10 7.21 -5.28 -10.53
N ARG A 11 8.00 -5.09 -9.47
CA ARG A 11 8.98 -6.09 -9.05
C ARG A 11 8.32 -7.07 -8.10
N LEU A 12 8.35 -8.35 -8.47
CA LEU A 12 7.80 -9.41 -7.63
C LEU A 12 8.93 -10.12 -6.89
N LEU A 13 8.85 -10.11 -5.56
CA LEU A 13 9.75 -10.87 -4.69
C LEU A 13 8.94 -12.01 -4.08
N PHE A 14 9.17 -13.23 -4.57
CA PHE A 14 8.41 -14.39 -4.17
C PHE A 14 9.29 -15.41 -3.47
N GLY A 15 8.79 -15.96 -2.37
CA GLY A 15 9.46 -17.05 -1.68
C GLY A 15 9.55 -16.80 -0.18
N LYS A 16 10.09 -17.83 0.49
CA LYS A 16 10.27 -17.83 1.93
C LYS A 16 11.32 -16.79 2.32
N GLY A 17 11.04 -16.00 3.36
CA GLY A 17 12.00 -15.00 3.87
C GLY A 17 12.10 -13.73 3.03
N MET A 18 11.20 -13.52 2.06
CA MET A 18 11.29 -12.35 1.18
C MET A 18 10.88 -11.04 1.85
N ILE A 19 10.14 -11.08 2.98
CA ILE A 19 9.74 -9.84 3.68
C ILE A 19 10.97 -9.04 4.13
N GLU A 20 12.04 -9.72 4.54
CA GLU A 20 13.27 -9.03 4.94
C GLU A 20 13.89 -8.19 3.83
N LYS A 21 13.55 -8.47 2.58
CA LYS A 21 14.03 -7.71 1.42
C LYS A 21 13.42 -6.31 1.33
N LEU A 22 12.39 -6.01 2.11
CA LEU A 22 11.83 -4.66 2.18
C LEU A 22 12.89 -3.62 2.53
N SER A 23 13.86 -3.99 3.35
CA SER A 23 14.93 -3.08 3.77
C SER A 23 15.75 -2.52 2.60
N THR A 24 15.86 -3.27 1.52
CA THR A 24 16.59 -2.84 0.31
C THR A 24 15.66 -2.54 -0.87
N ALA A 25 14.44 -3.08 -0.87
CA ALA A 25 13.50 -2.87 -1.98
C ALA A 25 12.90 -1.46 -1.98
N ILE A 26 12.73 -0.85 -0.81
CA ILE A 26 12.20 0.51 -0.69
C ILE A 26 13.37 1.48 -0.52
N PRO A 27 13.58 2.43 -1.46
CA PRO A 27 14.67 3.40 -1.34
C PRO A 27 14.63 4.19 -0.03
N MET A 28 15.81 4.47 0.53
CA MET A 28 15.96 5.11 1.84
C MET A 28 15.36 6.52 1.91
N VAL A 29 15.20 7.18 0.79
CA VAL A 29 14.72 8.57 0.73
C VAL A 29 13.26 8.70 1.13
N HIS A 30 12.48 7.61 1.08
CA HIS A 30 11.03 7.66 1.26
C HIS A 30 10.59 7.70 2.72
N ARG A 31 9.53 8.49 2.96
CA ARG A 31 8.74 8.42 4.18
C ARG A 31 7.54 7.52 3.91
N ILE A 32 7.43 6.44 4.67
CA ILE A 32 6.52 5.34 4.38
C ILE A 32 5.27 5.43 5.25
N MET A 33 4.09 5.20 4.67
CA MET A 33 2.91 4.80 5.43
C MET A 33 2.70 3.31 5.20
N ILE A 34 2.69 2.55 6.28
CA ILE A 34 2.35 1.13 6.24
C ILE A 34 0.87 1.01 6.56
N THR A 35 0.10 0.40 5.67
CA THR A 35 -1.33 0.25 5.83
C THR A 35 -1.68 -1.19 6.19
N PHE A 36 -2.62 -1.34 7.12
CA PHE A 36 -3.06 -2.64 7.63
C PHE A 36 -4.58 -2.69 7.71
N GLY A 37 -5.12 -3.90 7.70
CA GLY A 37 -6.52 -4.14 8.01
C GLY A 37 -6.76 -4.31 9.50
N GLY A 38 -7.30 -5.46 9.90
CA GLY A 38 -7.46 -5.83 11.31
C GLY A 38 -6.16 -6.36 11.90
N GLY A 39 -6.26 -7.08 13.01
CA GLY A 39 -5.11 -7.53 13.77
C GLY A 39 -4.49 -8.85 13.33
N SER A 40 -5.01 -9.52 12.29
CA SER A 40 -4.56 -10.86 11.92
C SER A 40 -3.07 -10.93 11.56
N VAL A 41 -2.51 -9.86 11.00
CA VAL A 41 -1.09 -9.81 10.65
C VAL A 41 -0.18 -9.86 11.87
N LYS A 42 -0.66 -9.47 13.04
CA LYS A 42 0.09 -9.61 14.30
C LYS A 42 0.12 -11.05 14.78
N GLN A 43 -0.96 -11.80 14.51
CA GLN A 43 -1.09 -13.19 14.95
C GLN A 43 -0.28 -14.15 14.07
N ASN A 44 -0.16 -13.87 12.79
CA ASN A 44 0.54 -14.76 11.85
C ASN A 44 2.04 -14.43 11.69
N GLY A 45 2.56 -13.47 12.43
CA GLY A 45 3.97 -13.11 12.41
C GLY A 45 4.39 -12.16 11.29
N VAL A 46 3.49 -11.80 10.38
CA VAL A 46 3.83 -10.91 9.26
C VAL A 46 4.17 -9.51 9.76
N TYR A 47 3.38 -8.99 10.70
CA TYR A 47 3.65 -7.67 11.28
C TYR A 47 5.07 -7.58 11.83
N ASP A 48 5.47 -8.55 12.65
CA ASP A 48 6.80 -8.54 13.27
C ASP A 48 7.91 -8.57 12.22
N GLN A 49 7.72 -9.35 11.15
CA GLN A 49 8.71 -9.42 10.07
C GLN A 49 8.83 -8.10 9.31
N VAL A 50 7.69 -7.43 9.03
CA VAL A 50 7.70 -6.13 8.35
C VAL A 50 8.38 -5.07 9.20
N ILE A 51 8.02 -4.98 10.47
CA ILE A 51 8.60 -3.98 11.38
C ILE A 51 10.09 -4.22 11.57
N LYS A 52 10.50 -5.47 11.69
CA LYS A 52 11.93 -5.81 11.79
C LYS A 52 12.69 -5.37 10.54
N ALA A 53 12.11 -5.60 9.35
CA ALA A 53 12.75 -5.21 8.09
C ALA A 53 12.88 -3.70 7.94
N LEU A 54 11.97 -2.93 8.54
CA LEU A 54 11.91 -1.47 8.40
C LEU A 54 12.32 -0.71 9.67
N LYS A 55 12.98 -1.38 10.62
CA LYS A 55 13.26 -0.81 11.95
C LYS A 55 14.02 0.53 11.93
N ASP A 56 14.88 0.73 10.93
CA ASP A 56 15.70 1.94 10.80
C ASP A 56 15.13 2.93 9.77
N ARG A 57 13.88 2.72 9.36
CA ARG A 57 13.25 3.51 8.31
C ARG A 57 12.26 4.51 8.91
N ASP A 58 12.02 5.58 8.17
CA ASP A 58 11.03 6.59 8.52
C ASP A 58 9.66 6.12 8.06
N TYR A 59 8.84 5.65 9.00
CA TYR A 59 7.49 5.17 8.68
C TYR A 59 6.47 5.53 9.74
N ILE A 60 5.22 5.55 9.33
CA ILE A 60 4.05 5.60 10.20
C ILE A 60 3.14 4.42 9.86
N GLU A 61 2.26 4.06 10.79
CA GLU A 61 1.31 2.96 10.59
C GLU A 61 -0.11 3.48 10.53
N PHE A 62 -0.89 2.90 9.65
CA PHE A 62 -2.33 3.16 9.57
C PHE A 62 -3.07 1.82 9.62
N TRP A 63 -3.92 1.66 10.62
CA TRP A 63 -4.70 0.45 10.88
C TRP A 63 -6.17 0.68 10.61
N GLY A 64 -6.90 -0.39 10.32
CA GLY A 64 -8.36 -0.37 10.27
C GLY A 64 -8.95 -0.27 8.88
N ILE A 65 -8.21 -0.62 7.82
CA ILE A 65 -8.80 -0.75 6.50
C ILE A 65 -9.70 -1.98 6.51
N GLU A 66 -10.99 -1.75 6.39
CA GLU A 66 -12.03 -2.78 6.51
C GLU A 66 -12.02 -3.72 5.29
N PRO A 67 -12.66 -4.92 5.40
CA PRO A 67 -12.79 -5.83 4.25
C PRO A 67 -13.46 -5.21 3.02
N ASN A 68 -14.33 -4.25 3.18
CA ASN A 68 -14.85 -3.42 2.07
C ASN A 68 -14.54 -1.98 2.46
N PRO A 69 -13.38 -1.43 2.07
CA PRO A 69 -12.93 -0.15 2.60
C PRO A 69 -13.95 0.96 2.35
N THR A 70 -14.26 1.72 3.38
CA THR A 70 -15.14 2.87 3.23
C THR A 70 -14.34 4.09 2.79
N ILE A 71 -15.02 5.00 2.10
CA ILE A 71 -14.37 6.25 1.67
C ILE A 71 -13.95 7.10 2.88
N GLU A 72 -14.68 7.02 3.99
CA GLU A 72 -14.36 7.75 5.21
C GLU A 72 -13.01 7.32 5.78
N THR A 73 -12.77 6.01 5.87
CA THR A 73 -11.50 5.46 6.34
C THR A 73 -10.35 5.89 5.42
N LEU A 74 -10.58 5.82 4.11
CA LEU A 74 -9.54 6.17 3.14
C LEU A 74 -9.26 7.67 3.12
N ARG A 75 -10.27 8.51 3.31
CA ARG A 75 -10.08 9.96 3.48
C ARG A 75 -9.20 10.29 4.69
N GLU A 76 -9.45 9.61 5.80
CA GLU A 76 -8.63 9.78 7.01
C GLU A 76 -7.18 9.44 6.74
N ALA A 77 -6.92 8.29 6.11
CA ALA A 77 -5.57 7.86 5.78
C ALA A 77 -4.87 8.88 4.86
N ILE A 78 -5.58 9.36 3.84
CA ILE A 78 -5.03 10.34 2.90
C ILE A 78 -4.67 11.65 3.61
N GLN A 79 -5.53 12.14 4.51
CA GLN A 79 -5.25 13.36 5.27
C GLN A 79 -4.01 13.21 6.15
N ILE A 80 -3.88 12.08 6.83
CA ILE A 80 -2.71 11.78 7.66
C ILE A 80 -1.46 11.72 6.80
N ALA A 81 -1.54 11.01 5.66
CA ALA A 81 -0.41 10.85 4.76
C ALA A 81 0.07 12.19 4.20
N LYS A 82 -0.87 13.06 3.79
CA LYS A 82 -0.52 14.42 3.32
C LYS A 82 0.13 15.24 4.43
N GLY A 83 -0.46 15.22 5.63
CA GLY A 83 0.05 15.99 6.76
C GLY A 83 1.43 15.54 7.22
N LYS A 84 1.76 14.28 7.07
CA LYS A 84 3.07 13.70 7.42
C LYS A 84 4.02 13.63 6.23
N GLN A 85 3.63 14.14 5.08
CA GLN A 85 4.45 14.16 3.87
C GLN A 85 4.91 12.77 3.43
N VAL A 86 4.01 11.80 3.53
CA VAL A 86 4.27 10.43 3.07
C VAL A 86 4.41 10.42 1.56
N ASP A 87 5.43 9.71 1.08
CA ASP A 87 5.70 9.58 -0.35
C ASP A 87 5.93 8.14 -0.80
N PHE A 88 5.61 7.16 0.06
CA PHE A 88 5.62 5.74 -0.28
C PHE A 88 4.58 5.02 0.57
N LEU A 89 3.78 4.17 -0.06
CA LEU A 89 2.78 3.34 0.63
C LEU A 89 3.22 1.88 0.62
N LEU A 90 3.10 1.22 1.77
CA LEU A 90 3.30 -0.22 1.88
C LEU A 90 2.02 -0.85 2.42
N GLY A 91 1.26 -1.53 1.57
CA GLY A 91 0.05 -2.23 1.98
C GLY A 91 0.39 -3.64 2.47
N VAL A 92 0.00 -3.98 3.69
CA VAL A 92 0.27 -5.28 4.30
C VAL A 92 -1.06 -5.93 4.66
N GLY A 93 -1.44 -6.94 3.90
CA GLY A 93 -2.71 -7.62 4.14
C GLY A 93 -3.24 -8.33 2.90
N GLY A 94 -4.54 -8.49 2.85
CA GLY A 94 -5.24 -9.08 1.72
C GLY A 94 -5.68 -8.04 0.69
N GLY A 95 -6.55 -8.48 -0.24
CA GLY A 95 -6.98 -7.65 -1.35
C GLY A 95 -7.60 -6.32 -0.96
N SER A 96 -8.41 -6.29 0.11
CA SER A 96 -9.06 -5.05 0.56
C SER A 96 -8.06 -4.00 1.03
N VAL A 97 -7.02 -4.43 1.74
CA VAL A 97 -5.95 -3.52 2.18
C VAL A 97 -5.20 -2.99 0.95
N ILE A 98 -4.90 -3.85 0.01
CA ILE A 98 -4.17 -3.47 -1.21
C ILE A 98 -5.00 -2.48 -2.03
N ASP A 99 -6.29 -2.76 -2.23
CA ASP A 99 -7.17 -1.87 -2.98
C ASP A 99 -7.31 -0.50 -2.30
N GLY A 100 -7.50 -0.49 -0.99
CA GLY A 100 -7.53 0.76 -0.23
C GLY A 100 -6.22 1.54 -0.33
N THR A 101 -5.09 0.83 -0.28
CA THR A 101 -3.77 1.44 -0.40
C THR A 101 -3.57 2.08 -1.78
N LYS A 102 -4.08 1.46 -2.84
CA LYS A 102 -4.04 2.05 -4.19
C LYS A 102 -4.76 3.40 -4.23
N LEU A 103 -5.95 3.48 -3.62
CA LEU A 103 -6.67 4.74 -3.57
C LEU A 103 -5.92 5.79 -2.72
N ILE A 104 -5.34 5.38 -1.60
CA ILE A 104 -4.54 6.29 -0.77
C ILE A 104 -3.36 6.83 -1.58
N SER A 105 -2.67 5.97 -2.33
CA SER A 105 -1.52 6.40 -3.12
C SER A 105 -1.89 7.45 -4.18
N ALA A 106 -3.07 7.30 -4.79
CA ALA A 106 -3.59 8.29 -5.73
C ALA A 106 -4.09 9.55 -5.00
N GLY A 107 -4.74 9.39 -3.86
CA GLY A 107 -5.31 10.49 -3.10
C GLY A 107 -4.27 11.47 -2.56
N ILE A 108 -3.07 10.98 -2.23
CA ILE A 108 -1.97 11.85 -1.77
C ILE A 108 -1.60 12.86 -2.86
N GLN A 109 -1.63 12.47 -4.11
CA GLN A 109 -1.28 13.31 -5.25
C GLN A 109 -2.45 14.13 -5.79
N TYR A 110 -3.66 13.93 -5.24
CA TYR A 110 -4.88 14.54 -5.77
C TYR A 110 -5.31 15.71 -4.87
N ASP A 111 -5.64 16.85 -5.50
CA ASP A 111 -6.02 18.06 -4.78
C ASP A 111 -7.50 18.08 -4.39
N GLY A 112 -8.33 17.24 -5.01
CA GLY A 112 -9.76 17.18 -4.73
C GLY A 112 -10.14 16.09 -3.76
N ASP A 113 -11.44 15.79 -3.67
CA ASP A 113 -11.97 14.74 -2.82
C ASP A 113 -11.63 13.36 -3.44
N PRO A 114 -11.09 12.42 -2.65
CA PRO A 114 -10.81 11.07 -3.12
C PRO A 114 -12.01 10.35 -3.75
N TRP A 115 -13.22 10.69 -3.35
CA TRP A 115 -14.42 10.12 -3.97
C TRP A 115 -14.48 10.37 -5.49
N GLU A 116 -13.96 11.49 -5.94
CA GLU A 116 -13.89 11.79 -7.37
C GLU A 116 -13.02 10.79 -8.12
N LEU A 117 -11.94 10.32 -7.48
CA LEU A 117 -11.08 9.29 -8.06
C LEU A 117 -11.82 7.95 -8.19
N VAL A 118 -12.63 7.61 -7.18
CA VAL A 118 -13.45 6.40 -7.22
C VAL A 118 -14.45 6.47 -8.39
N GLN A 119 -15.07 7.62 -8.58
CA GLN A 119 -16.03 7.85 -9.67
C GLN A 119 -15.38 7.75 -11.04
N LYS A 120 -14.16 8.27 -11.19
CA LYS A 120 -13.42 8.19 -12.46
C LYS A 120 -12.96 6.78 -12.79
N GLY A 121 -12.64 5.99 -11.76
CA GLY A 121 -12.19 4.61 -11.93
C GLY A 121 -10.76 4.46 -12.45
N TYR A 122 -9.97 5.53 -12.51
CA TYR A 122 -8.56 5.47 -12.92
C TYR A 122 -7.75 6.55 -12.20
N TYR A 123 -6.44 6.33 -12.10
CA TYR A 123 -5.52 7.23 -11.43
C TYR A 123 -4.34 7.57 -12.34
N TYR A 124 -4.09 8.85 -12.55
CA TYR A 124 -2.97 9.30 -13.37
C TYR A 124 -1.67 9.43 -12.59
N HIS A 125 -1.77 9.93 -11.37
CA HIS A 125 -0.60 10.21 -10.53
C HIS A 125 -0.77 9.51 -9.20
N THR A 126 0.21 8.70 -8.84
CA THR A 126 0.22 7.98 -7.55
C THR A 126 1.61 8.09 -6.95
N VAL A 127 1.70 8.06 -5.61
CA VAL A 127 2.99 7.83 -4.98
C VAL A 127 3.38 6.36 -5.18
N PRO A 128 4.68 6.04 -5.21
CA PRO A 128 5.08 4.64 -5.33
C PRO A 128 4.54 3.80 -4.19
N MET A 129 4.23 2.55 -4.49
CA MET A 129 3.72 1.63 -3.47
C MET A 129 4.29 0.24 -3.63
N GLY A 130 4.36 -0.46 -2.51
CA GLY A 130 4.64 -1.88 -2.45
C GLY A 130 3.53 -2.59 -1.69
N THR A 131 3.52 -3.90 -1.77
CA THR A 131 2.56 -4.72 -1.03
C THR A 131 3.23 -5.95 -0.45
N VAL A 132 2.76 -6.35 0.73
CA VAL A 132 3.05 -7.66 1.31
C VAL A 132 1.73 -8.40 1.34
N LEU A 133 1.53 -9.26 0.35
CA LEU A 133 0.26 -9.98 0.19
C LEU A 133 0.24 -11.17 1.15
N THR A 134 -0.72 -11.14 2.09
CA THR A 134 -0.84 -12.18 3.12
C THR A 134 -1.86 -13.25 2.75
N LEU A 135 -2.82 -12.91 1.88
CA LEU A 135 -3.85 -13.85 1.41
C LEU A 135 -4.10 -13.58 -0.07
N PRO A 136 -3.64 -14.45 -0.97
CA PRO A 136 -3.88 -14.27 -2.41
C PRO A 136 -5.38 -14.30 -2.72
N ALA A 137 -5.82 -13.35 -3.54
CA ALA A 137 -7.20 -13.27 -4.01
C ALA A 137 -7.22 -12.80 -5.45
N THR A 138 -8.29 -13.13 -6.18
CA THR A 138 -8.46 -12.65 -7.55
C THR A 138 -8.82 -11.16 -7.56
N GLY A 139 -8.32 -10.44 -8.54
CA GLY A 139 -8.69 -9.05 -8.79
C GLY A 139 -7.95 -7.99 -8.00
N SER A 140 -6.89 -8.37 -7.32
CA SER A 140 -6.06 -7.39 -6.59
C SER A 140 -4.75 -7.08 -7.29
#